data_d95696dfbc74db684b193f3c10797411
#
_entry.id   d95696dfbc74db684b193f3c10797411
#
_cell.length_a   1.000
_cell.length_b   1.000
_cell.length_c   1.000
_cell.angle_alpha   90.00
_cell.angle_beta   90.00
_cell.angle_gamma   90.00
#
_symmetry.space_group_name_H-M   'P 1'
#
loop_
_entity.id
_entity.type
_entity.pdbx_description
1 polymer ?
#
loop_
_entity_poly.entity_id
_entity_poly.type
_entity_poly.pdbx_seq_one_letter_code
_entity_poly.pdbx_strand_id
1 'polypeptide(L)'
;RFISTTDRSLVVASEEAGAAFPEDWTCWVPYVRDCDGTEIVPFGSQFKTSFENLYTVTRLSKLDPARLAFLPLVVAADDGVKLCFTEADLQAYPGMYFNYPGQGYSLRGIFAPYPKRTHDGGHDNLQNVVDEYDNFIAKAAPRTSFPWRTILIAREDRQLLDHDMVMRLAEPSRLEDVSWIRPGLAAWEWWNDWGLHGVGFEAGINTPTYKHYIDFAARNGIAYLVMDDGWSKDKTDLMSGGSDRLDLEEVLRYAKEKDVGIILWAGYRAFDRDMEEVCRHYSALGVKGFKVDFMDRDDQQIAEFLYRGAATAAKYGLLLDYHGIYKPAGLQRTYPNVVNFEGVHGLEQMKWSEESVD
;
A
#
# COMPACT_ATOMS: atom_id res chain seq x y z
N ARG A 1 8.63 14.03 16.36
CA ARG A 1 7.96 14.74 15.27
C ARG A 1 7.94 16.24 15.49
N PHE A 2 7.71 16.99 14.43
CA PHE A 2 7.45 18.42 14.49
C PHE A 2 5.94 18.70 14.62
N ILE A 3 5.60 19.80 15.26
CA ILE A 3 4.25 20.31 15.36
C ILE A 3 4.28 21.79 15.00
N SER A 4 3.51 22.20 14.01
CA SER A 4 3.35 23.60 13.67
C SER A 4 2.47 24.29 14.73
N THR A 5 2.93 25.41 15.24
CA THR A 5 2.16 26.25 16.17
C THR A 5 1.50 27.45 15.51
N THR A 6 1.71 27.63 14.19
CA THR A 6 1.09 28.75 13.45
C THR A 6 -0.39 28.50 13.18
N ASP A 7 -1.18 29.56 13.21
CA ASP A 7 -2.59 29.56 12.83
C ASP A 7 -2.82 29.77 11.32
N ARG A 8 -1.75 29.71 10.52
CA ARG A 8 -1.80 29.84 9.06
C ARG A 8 -1.43 28.53 8.39
N SER A 9 -1.99 28.27 7.22
CA SER A 9 -1.52 27.22 6.32
C SER A 9 -0.07 27.48 5.91
N LEU A 10 0.70 26.42 5.76
CA LEU A 10 2.11 26.43 5.38
C LEU A 10 2.29 25.71 4.06
N VAL A 11 3.27 26.16 3.30
CA VAL A 11 3.89 25.39 2.23
C VAL A 11 5.25 24.92 2.72
N VAL A 12 5.46 23.61 2.75
CA VAL A 12 6.72 22.99 3.17
C VAL A 12 7.57 22.80 1.92
N ALA A 13 8.59 23.62 1.78
CA ALA A 13 9.48 23.58 0.60
C ALA A 13 10.33 22.30 0.61
N SER A 14 10.87 21.92 1.76
CA SER A 14 11.71 20.73 1.94
C SER A 14 11.75 20.29 3.40
N GLU A 15 12.18 19.07 3.63
CA GLU A 15 12.53 18.54 4.96
C GLU A 15 13.98 18.05 4.91
N GLU A 16 14.76 18.42 5.92
CA GLU A 16 16.09 17.87 6.12
C GLU A 16 16.00 16.71 7.10
N ALA A 17 16.24 15.51 6.60
CA ALA A 17 16.31 14.29 7.38
C ALA A 17 17.50 13.46 6.90
N GLY A 18 18.12 12.72 7.81
CA GLY A 18 19.24 11.88 7.42
C GLY A 18 19.91 11.23 8.62
N ALA A 19 20.89 10.38 8.32
CA ALA A 19 21.72 9.72 9.29
C ALA A 19 23.17 9.69 8.82
N ALA A 20 24.13 9.86 9.74
CA ALA A 20 25.54 9.66 9.51
C ALA A 20 26.05 8.60 10.48
N PHE A 21 26.89 7.71 9.98
CA PHE A 21 27.42 6.57 10.72
C PHE A 21 28.93 6.72 10.90
N PRO A 22 29.49 6.22 12.01
CA PRO A 22 30.93 6.37 12.28
C PRO A 22 31.80 5.46 11.41
N GLU A 23 31.23 4.35 10.90
CA GLU A 23 31.94 3.31 10.19
C GLU A 23 31.12 2.79 8.98
N ASP A 24 31.77 2.00 8.14
CA ASP A 24 31.14 1.40 6.94
C ASP A 24 30.36 0.14 7.31
N TRP A 25 29.15 0.32 7.78
CA TRP A 25 28.28 -0.76 8.22
C TRP A 25 27.53 -1.43 7.07
N THR A 26 27.07 -2.66 7.32
CA THR A 26 26.20 -3.39 6.40
C THR A 26 24.78 -2.80 6.44
N CYS A 27 24.13 -2.71 5.29
CA CYS A 27 22.75 -2.26 5.20
C CYS A 27 21.91 -3.13 4.25
N TRP A 28 20.62 -3.19 4.54
CA TRP A 28 19.57 -3.80 3.71
C TRP A 28 18.75 -2.66 3.12
N VAL A 29 18.80 -2.53 1.80
CA VAL A 29 18.33 -1.34 1.08
C VAL A 29 17.30 -1.75 0.04
N PRO A 30 16.03 -1.32 0.17
CA PRO A 30 14.99 -1.55 -0.84
C PRO A 30 15.06 -0.44 -1.89
N TYR A 31 15.88 -0.63 -2.90
CA TYR A 31 15.95 0.32 -3.99
C TYR A 31 14.66 0.35 -4.82
N VAL A 32 14.24 1.54 -5.21
CA VAL A 32 13.00 1.79 -5.94
C VAL A 32 12.99 1.16 -7.33
N ARG A 33 14.16 0.98 -7.95
CA ARG A 33 14.32 0.35 -9.26
C ARG A 33 15.52 -0.60 -9.27
N ASP A 34 15.35 -1.70 -9.98
CA ASP A 34 16.45 -2.49 -10.46
C ASP A 34 17.02 -1.77 -11.67
N CYS A 35 18.25 -1.28 -11.53
CA CYS A 35 19.02 -0.72 -12.64
C CYS A 35 20.10 -1.74 -12.97
N ASP A 36 20.25 -2.05 -14.24
CA ASP A 36 21.41 -2.82 -14.74
C ASP A 36 22.72 -2.00 -14.72
N GLY A 37 22.68 -0.81 -14.10
CA GLY A 37 23.83 0.09 -13.93
C GLY A 37 24.16 0.95 -15.16
N THR A 38 23.39 0.87 -16.23
CA THR A 38 23.66 1.58 -17.49
C THR A 38 22.79 2.82 -17.68
N GLU A 39 21.65 2.93 -17.00
CA GLU A 39 20.71 4.01 -17.15
C GLU A 39 20.60 4.88 -15.89
N ILE A 40 20.92 6.19 -16.02
CA ILE A 40 20.67 7.17 -14.96
C ILE A 40 19.21 7.60 -15.06
N VAL A 41 18.40 7.14 -14.10
CA VAL A 41 17.00 7.51 -14.02
C VAL A 41 16.85 8.73 -13.09
N PRO A 42 16.26 9.85 -13.55
CA PRO A 42 16.03 11.02 -12.69
C PRO A 42 15.20 10.67 -11.45
N PHE A 43 15.48 11.29 -10.30
CA PHE A 43 14.71 11.05 -9.07
C PHE A 43 13.20 11.24 -9.26
N GLY A 44 12.78 12.20 -10.09
CA GLY A 44 11.37 12.43 -10.36
C GLY A 44 10.61 11.21 -10.87
N SER A 45 11.25 10.34 -11.66
CA SER A 45 10.64 9.09 -12.13
C SER A 45 10.75 7.93 -11.14
N GLN A 46 11.57 8.07 -10.10
CA GLN A 46 11.73 7.06 -9.05
C GLN A 46 10.68 7.16 -7.94
N PHE A 47 9.87 8.22 -7.90
CA PHE A 47 8.73 8.33 -6.97
C PHE A 47 7.49 7.53 -7.41
N LYS A 48 7.60 6.78 -8.50
CA LYS A 48 6.58 5.82 -8.95
C LYS A 48 7.10 4.40 -8.75
N THR A 49 6.54 3.68 -7.79
CA THR A 49 6.91 2.31 -7.45
C THR A 49 5.75 1.61 -6.71
N SER A 50 5.60 0.31 -6.91
CA SER A 50 4.65 -0.53 -6.16
C SER A 50 5.14 -0.89 -4.75
N PHE A 51 6.39 -0.55 -4.40
CA PHE A 51 7.02 -0.88 -3.11
C PHE A 51 7.22 -2.38 -2.85
N GLU A 52 7.33 -3.17 -3.91
CA GLU A 52 7.50 -4.63 -3.88
C GLU A 52 8.93 -5.08 -4.22
N ASN A 53 9.88 -4.18 -4.22
CA ASN A 53 11.26 -4.45 -4.62
C ASN A 53 11.99 -5.31 -3.59
N LEU A 54 12.87 -6.19 -4.08
CA LEU A 54 13.80 -6.96 -3.25
C LEU A 54 14.80 -6.05 -2.54
N TYR A 55 15.27 -6.50 -1.38
CA TYR A 55 16.31 -5.81 -0.63
C TYR A 55 17.69 -6.17 -1.15
N THR A 56 18.52 -5.15 -1.37
CA THR A 56 19.94 -5.31 -1.67
C THR A 56 20.75 -5.25 -0.37
N VAL A 57 21.57 -6.28 -0.12
CA VAL A 57 22.52 -6.28 1.01
C VAL A 57 23.85 -5.73 0.55
N THR A 58 24.33 -4.65 1.18
CA THR A 58 25.55 -3.97 0.78
C THR A 58 26.19 -3.23 1.95
N ARG A 59 27.34 -2.56 1.72
CA ARG A 59 27.96 -1.61 2.66
C ARG A 59 27.50 -0.18 2.38
N LEU A 60 27.45 0.67 3.40
CA LEU A 60 27.08 2.08 3.26
C LEU A 60 27.92 2.81 2.21
N SER A 61 29.24 2.51 2.12
CA SER A 61 30.14 3.10 1.11
C SER A 61 29.90 2.63 -0.32
N LYS A 62 29.07 1.60 -0.50
CA LYS A 62 28.77 0.98 -1.80
C LYS A 62 27.35 1.27 -2.27
N LEU A 63 26.62 2.10 -1.53
CA LEU A 63 25.30 2.54 -1.95
C LEU A 63 25.39 3.32 -3.27
N ASP A 64 24.36 3.15 -4.09
CA ASP A 64 24.26 3.83 -5.37
C ASP A 64 23.70 5.27 -5.19
N PRO A 65 24.46 6.33 -5.49
CA PRO A 65 23.99 7.70 -5.36
C PRO A 65 22.92 8.10 -6.39
N ALA A 66 22.74 7.31 -7.47
CA ALA A 66 21.72 7.57 -8.47
C ALA A 66 20.34 7.00 -8.12
N ARG A 67 20.26 6.17 -7.07
CA ARG A 67 19.05 5.43 -6.71
C ARG A 67 18.43 5.93 -5.41
N LEU A 68 17.10 5.95 -5.38
CA LEU A 68 16.32 6.11 -4.15
C LEU A 68 16.06 4.74 -3.51
N ALA A 69 15.96 4.72 -2.20
CA ALA A 69 15.51 3.58 -1.42
C ALA A 69 14.30 3.99 -0.58
N PHE A 70 13.23 3.20 -0.61
CA PHE A 70 12.09 3.45 0.24
C PHE A 70 12.30 2.88 1.66
N LEU A 71 11.35 3.01 2.55
CA LEU A 71 11.40 2.51 3.92
C LEU A 71 10.51 1.25 4.08
N PRO A 72 10.86 0.36 5.05
CA PRO A 72 11.93 0.46 6.03
C PRO A 72 13.30 0.16 5.45
N LEU A 73 14.36 0.77 6.00
CA LEU A 73 15.77 0.50 5.66
C LEU A 73 16.51 0.12 6.94
N VAL A 74 17.35 -0.92 6.87
CA VAL A 74 18.08 -1.41 8.05
C VAL A 74 19.59 -1.22 7.86
N VAL A 75 20.26 -0.72 8.89
CA VAL A 75 21.73 -0.65 8.98
C VAL A 75 22.17 -1.43 10.21
N ALA A 76 23.15 -2.32 10.05
CA ALA A 76 23.69 -3.14 11.14
C ALA A 76 25.12 -2.74 11.45
N ALA A 77 25.37 -2.31 12.69
CA ALA A 77 26.70 -2.09 13.23
C ALA A 77 27.45 -3.41 13.41
N ASP A 78 28.79 -3.37 13.39
CA ASP A 78 29.62 -4.57 13.48
C ASP A 78 29.53 -5.29 14.85
N ASP A 79 29.02 -4.60 15.89
CA ASP A 79 28.69 -5.19 17.21
C ASP A 79 27.33 -5.90 17.25
N GLY A 80 26.63 -5.97 16.10
CA GLY A 80 25.33 -6.64 15.94
C GLY A 80 24.12 -5.78 16.23
N VAL A 81 24.27 -4.52 16.66
CA VAL A 81 23.16 -3.58 16.83
C VAL A 81 22.59 -3.21 15.45
N LYS A 82 21.29 -3.28 15.32
CA LYS A 82 20.56 -2.90 14.09
C LYS A 82 19.74 -1.64 14.30
N LEU A 83 19.79 -0.77 13.30
CA LEU A 83 19.03 0.47 13.22
C LEU A 83 18.04 0.35 12.06
N CYS A 84 16.76 0.19 12.38
CA CYS A 84 15.72 0.16 11.36
C CYS A 84 15.07 1.54 11.26
N PHE A 85 15.22 2.17 10.11
CA PHE A 85 14.62 3.46 9.79
C PHE A 85 13.23 3.22 9.21
N THR A 86 12.24 3.88 9.79
CA THR A 86 10.86 3.87 9.32
C THR A 86 10.16 5.16 9.70
N GLU A 87 8.86 5.22 9.50
CA GLU A 87 8.04 6.37 9.84
C GLU A 87 6.69 5.93 10.40
N ALA A 88 6.03 6.84 11.12
CA ALA A 88 4.70 6.57 11.66
C ALA A 88 3.82 7.81 11.59
N ASP A 89 2.51 7.59 11.61
CA ASP A 89 1.49 8.63 11.54
C ASP A 89 1.63 9.46 10.25
N LEU A 90 1.86 8.76 9.13
CA LEU A 90 2.00 9.37 7.81
C LEU A 90 0.61 9.69 7.25
N GLN A 91 0.14 10.89 7.56
CA GLN A 91 -1.13 11.41 7.09
C GLN A 91 -0.90 12.36 5.89
N ALA A 92 -1.47 13.53 5.87
CA ALA A 92 -1.35 14.51 4.78
C ALA A 92 0.09 15.04 4.54
N TYR A 93 1.04 14.13 4.25
CA TYR A 93 2.45 14.43 4.05
C TYR A 93 3.14 13.32 3.25
N PRO A 94 4.19 13.60 2.46
CA PRO A 94 4.88 12.56 1.68
C PRO A 94 5.71 11.63 2.55
N GLY A 95 5.84 10.37 2.11
CA GLY A 95 6.77 9.40 2.63
C GLY A 95 8.23 9.79 2.41
N MET A 96 9.12 9.22 3.22
CA MET A 96 10.55 9.47 3.12
C MET A 96 11.25 8.35 2.37
N TYR A 97 12.06 8.72 1.39
CA TYR A 97 13.09 7.87 0.78
C TYR A 97 14.45 8.22 1.35
N PHE A 98 15.40 7.30 1.22
CA PHE A 98 16.81 7.59 1.40
C PHE A 98 17.56 7.60 0.08
N ASN A 99 18.57 8.46 0.01
CA ASN A 99 19.57 8.49 -1.03
C ASN A 99 20.96 8.57 -0.40
N TYR A 100 21.94 7.99 -1.06
CA TYR A 100 23.35 8.09 -0.68
C TYR A 100 23.96 9.35 -1.33
N PRO A 101 24.56 10.27 -0.56
CA PRO A 101 25.11 11.50 -1.11
C PRO A 101 26.43 11.34 -1.87
N GLY A 102 26.92 10.11 -2.08
CA GLY A 102 28.12 9.79 -2.85
C GLY A 102 29.42 9.89 -2.06
N GLN A 103 29.36 10.15 -0.75
CA GLN A 103 30.56 10.24 0.10
C GLN A 103 30.25 9.91 1.56
N GLY A 104 31.28 9.38 2.26
CA GLY A 104 31.16 9.00 3.68
C GLY A 104 30.22 7.82 3.90
N TYR A 105 29.72 7.71 5.12
CA TYR A 105 28.77 6.69 5.57
C TYR A 105 27.50 7.39 6.02
N SER A 106 26.72 7.89 5.07
CA SER A 106 25.54 8.69 5.39
C SER A 106 24.36 8.42 4.45
N LEU A 107 23.17 8.67 4.96
CA LEU A 107 21.90 8.62 4.24
C LEU A 107 21.24 9.98 4.28
N ARG A 108 20.70 10.43 3.18
CA ARG A 108 19.97 11.69 3.06
C ARG A 108 18.50 11.41 2.74
N GLY A 109 17.58 11.99 3.52
CA GLY A 109 16.15 11.94 3.24
C GLY A 109 15.78 12.69 1.97
N ILE A 110 14.96 12.06 1.15
CA ILE A 110 14.39 12.62 -0.09
C ILE A 110 12.88 12.40 -0.01
N PHE A 111 12.12 13.34 -0.53
CA PHE A 111 10.67 13.35 -0.46
C PHE A 111 10.09 13.63 -1.84
N ALA A 112 9.01 12.92 -2.20
CA ALA A 112 8.29 13.22 -3.42
C ALA A 112 7.75 14.65 -3.37
N PRO A 113 8.01 15.47 -4.40
CA PRO A 113 7.40 16.80 -4.49
C PRO A 113 5.89 16.69 -4.65
N TYR A 114 5.18 17.76 -4.30
CA TYR A 114 3.73 17.82 -4.42
C TYR A 114 3.30 17.73 -5.90
N PRO A 115 2.40 16.82 -6.28
CA PRO A 115 1.90 16.73 -7.65
C PRO A 115 1.14 18.00 -8.05
N LYS A 116 1.62 18.67 -9.11
CA LYS A 116 1.00 19.90 -9.64
C LYS A 116 0.00 19.62 -10.73
N ARG A 117 0.35 18.71 -11.64
CA ARG A 117 -0.52 18.27 -12.73
C ARG A 117 -0.44 16.76 -12.87
N THR A 118 -1.59 16.16 -13.06
CA THR A 118 -1.74 14.71 -13.22
C THR A 118 -2.72 14.42 -14.36
N HIS A 119 -2.64 13.20 -14.89
CA HIS A 119 -3.64 12.68 -15.84
C HIS A 119 -4.00 11.23 -15.50
N ASP A 120 -5.13 10.76 -16.00
CA ASP A 120 -5.50 9.37 -15.89
C ASP A 120 -4.63 8.54 -16.85
N GLY A 121 -3.95 7.53 -16.33
CA GLY A 121 -2.98 6.73 -17.09
C GLY A 121 -2.48 5.54 -16.28
N GLY A 122 -1.45 4.84 -16.77
CA GLY A 122 -0.87 3.67 -16.12
C GLY A 122 -1.87 2.54 -15.87
N HIS A 123 -1.44 1.28 -15.99
CA HIS A 123 -2.29 0.10 -15.80
C HIS A 123 -3.69 0.24 -16.44
N ASP A 124 -3.74 0.61 -17.73
CA ASP A 124 -4.99 0.84 -18.48
C ASP A 124 -5.89 1.95 -17.87
N ASN A 125 -5.33 3.08 -17.50
CA ASN A 125 -6.00 4.25 -16.89
C ASN A 125 -6.51 4.03 -15.45
N LEU A 126 -5.95 3.09 -14.73
CA LEU A 126 -6.31 2.84 -13.33
C LEU A 126 -5.49 3.67 -12.34
N GLN A 127 -4.51 4.43 -12.83
CA GLN A 127 -3.66 5.32 -12.03
C GLN A 127 -3.93 6.79 -12.33
N ASN A 128 -3.49 7.62 -11.41
CA ASN A 128 -3.36 9.05 -11.61
C ASN A 128 -1.86 9.37 -11.73
N VAL A 129 -1.37 9.52 -12.96
CA VAL A 129 0.06 9.69 -13.27
C VAL A 129 0.45 11.15 -13.12
N VAL A 130 1.59 11.42 -12.50
CA VAL A 130 2.09 12.79 -12.31
C VAL A 130 2.88 13.24 -13.54
N ASP A 131 2.42 14.32 -14.18
CA ASP A 131 3.09 14.97 -15.31
C ASP A 131 4.08 16.05 -14.87
N GLU A 132 3.73 16.76 -13.81
CA GLU A 132 4.50 17.90 -13.32
C GLU A 132 4.40 17.99 -11.80
N TYR A 133 5.52 18.22 -11.15
CA TYR A 133 5.63 18.47 -9.72
C TYR A 133 5.78 19.95 -9.42
N ASP A 134 5.29 20.37 -8.26
CA ASP A 134 5.61 21.68 -7.67
C ASP A 134 7.05 21.69 -7.09
N ASN A 135 7.53 22.87 -6.73
CA ASN A 135 8.86 23.05 -6.11
C ASN A 135 8.83 22.95 -4.57
N PHE A 136 7.82 22.29 -4.02
CA PHE A 136 7.62 22.05 -2.59
C PHE A 136 7.06 20.63 -2.37
N ILE A 137 7.15 20.13 -1.15
CA ILE A 137 6.77 18.73 -0.86
C ILE A 137 5.39 18.59 -0.23
N ALA A 138 4.88 19.61 0.47
CA ALA A 138 3.59 19.53 1.13
C ALA A 138 2.91 20.89 1.34
N LYS A 139 1.57 20.84 1.44
CA LYS A 139 0.69 21.90 1.95
C LYS A 139 0.17 21.45 3.31
N ALA A 140 0.49 22.20 4.35
CA ALA A 140 0.11 21.85 5.71
C ALA A 140 -0.98 22.80 6.23
N ALA A 141 -1.99 22.24 6.87
CA ALA A 141 -3.02 23.01 7.57
C ALA A 141 -2.43 23.76 8.79
N PRO A 142 -3.12 24.75 9.34
CA PRO A 142 -2.73 25.35 10.60
C PRO A 142 -2.57 24.29 11.71
N ARG A 143 -1.59 24.47 12.57
CA ARG A 143 -1.34 23.59 13.73
C ARG A 143 -1.14 22.10 13.39
N THR A 144 -0.66 21.78 12.17
CA THR A 144 -0.40 20.41 11.72
C THR A 144 0.65 19.73 12.58
N SER A 145 0.40 18.47 12.91
CA SER A 145 1.42 17.53 13.37
C SER A 145 2.00 16.80 12.17
N PHE A 146 3.32 16.86 12.00
CA PHE A 146 4.01 16.15 10.91
C PHE A 146 4.24 14.68 11.27
N PRO A 147 4.56 13.80 10.32
CA PRO A 147 4.88 12.40 10.61
C PRO A 147 6.05 12.23 11.56
N TRP A 148 6.13 11.07 12.19
CA TRP A 148 7.30 10.64 12.94
C TRP A 148 8.32 10.05 11.97
N ARG A 149 9.55 10.55 11.99
CA ARG A 149 10.73 9.85 11.46
C ARG A 149 11.33 9.05 12.59
N THR A 150 11.36 7.73 12.46
CA THR A 150 11.65 6.83 13.57
C THR A 150 12.85 5.95 13.29
N ILE A 151 13.56 5.60 14.34
CA ILE A 151 14.65 4.64 14.31
C ILE A 151 14.38 3.60 15.40
N LEU A 152 14.12 2.36 14.98
CA LEU A 152 14.08 1.23 15.91
C LEU A 152 15.49 0.73 16.12
N ILE A 153 15.92 0.65 17.37
CA ILE A 153 17.23 0.12 17.76
C ILE A 153 17.03 -1.29 18.31
N ALA A 154 17.59 -2.29 17.62
CA ALA A 154 17.47 -3.70 17.95
C ALA A 154 18.83 -4.33 18.22
N ARG A 155 18.95 -5.12 19.29
CA ARG A 155 20.13 -5.95 19.57
C ARG A 155 20.00 -7.38 19.07
N GLU A 156 18.77 -7.82 18.85
CA GLU A 156 18.41 -9.15 18.36
C GLU A 156 17.44 -9.00 17.17
N ASP A 157 17.57 -9.84 16.14
CA ASP A 157 16.77 -9.75 14.91
C ASP A 157 15.27 -9.85 15.16
N ARG A 158 14.86 -10.69 16.13
CA ARG A 158 13.44 -10.81 16.51
C ARG A 158 12.81 -9.50 16.95
N GLN A 159 13.61 -8.56 17.50
CA GLN A 159 13.09 -7.24 17.90
C GLN A 159 12.71 -6.35 16.71
N LEU A 160 13.19 -6.67 15.50
CA LEU A 160 12.74 -6.00 14.28
C LEU A 160 11.34 -6.44 13.86
N LEU A 161 10.95 -7.66 14.20
CA LEU A 161 9.62 -8.21 13.88
C LEU A 161 8.62 -7.94 15.00
N ASP A 162 9.06 -8.11 16.26
CA ASP A 162 8.21 -7.98 17.45
C ASP A 162 8.30 -6.57 18.03
N HIS A 163 7.82 -5.57 17.30
CA HIS A 163 7.73 -4.20 17.82
C HIS A 163 6.42 -3.55 17.41
N ASP A 164 5.92 -2.68 18.26
CA ASP A 164 4.67 -1.95 18.06
C ASP A 164 4.86 -0.42 17.95
N MET A 165 6.11 0.05 17.72
CA MET A 165 6.46 1.47 17.73
C MET A 165 5.60 2.28 16.75
N VAL A 166 5.42 1.80 15.52
CA VAL A 166 4.61 2.49 14.51
C VAL A 166 3.17 2.63 14.99
N MET A 167 2.62 1.56 15.56
CA MET A 167 1.26 1.56 16.10
C MET A 167 1.12 2.48 17.32
N ARG A 168 2.10 2.52 18.21
CA ARG A 168 2.08 3.41 19.39
C ARG A 168 2.14 4.88 19.02
N LEU A 169 2.88 5.23 17.96
CA LEU A 169 3.09 6.61 17.53
C LEU A 169 1.96 7.15 16.65
N ALA A 170 1.20 6.28 16.00
CA ALA A 170 0.05 6.65 15.20
C ALA A 170 -1.11 7.16 16.07
N GLU A 171 -2.00 7.94 15.47
CA GLU A 171 -3.20 8.41 16.14
C GLU A 171 -4.10 7.23 16.59
N PRO A 172 -4.79 7.37 17.73
CA PRO A 172 -5.83 6.42 18.14
C PRO A 172 -6.94 6.27 17.09
N SER A 173 -7.73 5.19 17.23
CA SER A 173 -8.88 4.96 16.37
C SER A 173 -9.83 6.16 16.35
N ARG A 174 -10.24 6.53 15.14
CA ARG A 174 -11.31 7.51 14.89
C ARG A 174 -12.68 6.85 14.77
N LEU A 175 -12.74 5.51 14.82
CA LEU A 175 -13.99 4.76 14.80
C LEU A 175 -14.44 4.48 16.23
N GLU A 176 -15.70 4.84 16.53
CA GLU A 176 -16.32 4.58 17.83
C GLU A 176 -16.70 3.11 17.98
N ASP A 177 -17.22 2.49 16.92
CA ASP A 177 -17.56 1.06 16.86
C ASP A 177 -16.67 0.34 15.83
N VAL A 178 -15.97 -0.68 16.29
CA VAL A 178 -15.13 -1.59 15.48
C VAL A 178 -15.63 -3.03 15.52
N SER A 179 -16.77 -3.31 16.15
CA SER A 179 -17.30 -4.66 16.35
C SER A 179 -17.68 -5.36 15.04
N TRP A 180 -17.93 -4.60 13.99
CA TRP A 180 -18.25 -5.11 12.65
C TRP A 180 -17.00 -5.55 11.86
N ILE A 181 -15.79 -5.11 12.26
CA ILE A 181 -14.53 -5.47 11.63
C ILE A 181 -14.16 -6.89 12.08
N ARG A 182 -14.18 -7.83 11.16
CA ARG A 182 -13.85 -9.24 11.43
C ARG A 182 -12.62 -9.64 10.61
N PRO A 183 -11.47 -9.86 11.22
CA PRO A 183 -10.32 -10.45 10.54
C PRO A 183 -10.61 -11.91 10.19
N GLY A 184 -10.00 -12.39 9.10
CA GLY A 184 -10.20 -13.77 8.65
C GLY A 184 -9.34 -14.08 7.44
N LEU A 185 -9.25 -15.37 7.10
CA LEU A 185 -8.60 -15.79 5.87
C LEU A 185 -9.45 -15.37 4.66
N ALA A 186 -8.79 -15.01 3.57
CA ALA A 186 -9.41 -14.76 2.29
C ALA A 186 -8.90 -15.76 1.23
N ALA A 187 -9.82 -16.34 0.47
CA ALA A 187 -9.46 -17.00 -0.78
C ALA A 187 -9.27 -15.92 -1.87
N TRP A 188 -8.37 -16.18 -2.79
CA TRP A 188 -8.06 -15.24 -3.85
C TRP A 188 -7.76 -16.00 -5.15
N GLU A 189 -8.63 -15.84 -6.15
CA GLU A 189 -8.62 -16.64 -7.38
C GLU A 189 -7.49 -16.25 -8.35
N TRP A 190 -6.93 -15.06 -8.22
CA TRP A 190 -5.79 -14.61 -9.00
C TRP A 190 -4.57 -15.51 -8.87
N TRP A 191 -4.38 -16.20 -7.72
CA TRP A 191 -3.27 -17.13 -7.50
C TRP A 191 -3.16 -18.23 -8.56
N ASN A 192 -4.27 -18.70 -9.08
CA ASN A 192 -4.36 -19.76 -10.06
C ASN A 192 -5.08 -19.35 -11.35
N ASP A 193 -5.04 -18.05 -11.68
CA ASP A 193 -5.59 -17.46 -12.90
C ASP A 193 -7.05 -17.88 -13.13
N TRP A 194 -7.89 -17.82 -12.09
CA TRP A 194 -9.29 -18.27 -12.09
C TRP A 194 -9.48 -19.73 -12.49
N GLY A 195 -8.39 -20.52 -12.51
CA GLY A 195 -8.36 -21.90 -12.93
C GLY A 195 -9.03 -22.84 -11.94
N LEU A 196 -9.72 -23.86 -12.43
CA LEU A 196 -10.28 -24.96 -11.66
C LEU A 196 -10.05 -26.28 -12.39
N HIS A 197 -9.90 -27.37 -11.62
CA HIS A 197 -9.79 -28.73 -12.16
C HIS A 197 -10.93 -29.60 -11.66
N GLY A 198 -11.36 -30.56 -12.47
CA GLY A 198 -12.38 -31.53 -12.09
C GLY A 198 -13.79 -30.98 -11.99
N VAL A 199 -14.08 -29.85 -12.63
CA VAL A 199 -15.41 -29.22 -12.68
C VAL A 199 -16.11 -29.50 -14.02
N GLY A 200 -17.45 -29.51 -14.04
CA GLY A 200 -18.25 -29.76 -15.22
C GLY A 200 -18.58 -28.51 -16.07
N PHE A 201 -17.85 -27.42 -15.86
CA PHE A 201 -18.02 -26.15 -16.57
C PHE A 201 -16.67 -25.53 -16.92
N GLU A 202 -16.65 -24.56 -17.84
CA GLU A 202 -15.45 -23.79 -18.17
C GLU A 202 -15.11 -22.84 -17.03
N ALA A 203 -13.93 -23.01 -16.43
CA ALA A 203 -13.41 -22.12 -15.40
C ALA A 203 -13.00 -20.75 -15.98
N GLY A 204 -13.06 -19.71 -15.18
CA GLY A 204 -12.71 -18.34 -15.57
C GLY A 204 -13.53 -17.31 -14.79
N ILE A 205 -13.55 -16.06 -15.25
CA ILE A 205 -14.35 -14.99 -14.65
C ILE A 205 -15.82 -15.19 -15.03
N ASN A 206 -16.54 -16.00 -14.24
CA ASN A 206 -17.95 -16.32 -14.45
C ASN A 206 -18.63 -16.81 -13.16
N THR A 207 -19.95 -16.72 -13.12
CA THR A 207 -20.76 -17.09 -11.97
C THR A 207 -20.49 -18.50 -11.42
N PRO A 208 -20.41 -19.58 -12.24
CA PRO A 208 -20.11 -20.92 -11.72
C PRO A 208 -18.75 -21.03 -11.02
N THR A 209 -17.73 -20.39 -11.54
CA THR A 209 -16.38 -20.38 -10.96
C THR A 209 -16.41 -19.73 -9.57
N TYR A 210 -16.97 -18.55 -9.43
CA TYR A 210 -17.05 -17.87 -8.13
C TYR A 210 -17.90 -18.65 -7.12
N LYS A 211 -18.99 -19.27 -7.54
CA LYS A 211 -19.77 -20.17 -6.65
C LYS A 211 -18.92 -21.34 -6.16
N HIS A 212 -18.08 -21.91 -7.01
CA HIS A 212 -17.15 -22.99 -6.60
C HIS A 212 -16.13 -22.50 -5.56
N TYR A 213 -15.53 -21.32 -5.74
CA TYR A 213 -14.63 -20.72 -4.75
C TYR A 213 -15.35 -20.41 -3.43
N ILE A 214 -16.60 -19.92 -3.47
CA ILE A 214 -17.42 -19.69 -2.29
C ILE A 214 -17.70 -21.00 -1.54
N ASP A 215 -18.03 -22.08 -2.24
CA ASP A 215 -18.23 -23.39 -1.65
C ASP A 215 -16.92 -23.93 -1.02
N PHE A 216 -15.78 -23.71 -1.67
CA PHE A 216 -14.48 -24.06 -1.13
C PHE A 216 -14.18 -23.25 0.15
N ALA A 217 -14.37 -21.96 0.12
CA ALA A 217 -14.17 -21.08 1.28
C ALA A 217 -15.05 -21.51 2.46
N ALA A 218 -16.34 -21.71 2.24
CA ALA A 218 -17.28 -22.13 3.27
C ALA A 218 -16.90 -23.47 3.91
N ARG A 219 -16.51 -24.48 3.08
CA ARG A 219 -16.11 -25.80 3.61
C ARG A 219 -14.80 -25.78 4.41
N ASN A 220 -13.94 -24.81 4.17
CA ASN A 220 -12.62 -24.73 4.80
C ASN A 220 -12.53 -23.62 5.88
N GLY A 221 -13.66 -23.00 6.24
CA GLY A 221 -13.67 -21.94 7.27
C GLY A 221 -12.95 -20.66 6.84
N ILE A 222 -12.86 -20.40 5.54
CA ILE A 222 -12.28 -19.19 4.97
C ILE A 222 -13.39 -18.12 4.95
N ALA A 223 -13.13 -17.00 5.61
CA ALA A 223 -14.15 -15.99 5.87
C ALA A 223 -14.50 -15.14 4.63
N TYR A 224 -13.54 -14.98 3.71
CA TYR A 224 -13.68 -14.06 2.58
C TYR A 224 -13.25 -14.69 1.26
N LEU A 225 -13.77 -14.14 0.18
CA LEU A 225 -13.27 -14.32 -1.19
C LEU A 225 -12.98 -12.94 -1.78
N VAL A 226 -11.75 -12.71 -2.20
CA VAL A 226 -11.37 -11.57 -3.03
C VAL A 226 -11.71 -11.91 -4.47
N MET A 227 -12.51 -11.08 -5.11
CA MET A 227 -12.78 -11.11 -6.55
C MET A 227 -11.88 -10.07 -7.20
N ASP A 228 -10.82 -10.54 -7.88
CA ASP A 228 -9.79 -9.70 -8.49
C ASP A 228 -10.23 -9.02 -9.79
N ASP A 229 -9.33 -8.34 -10.52
CA ASP A 229 -9.63 -7.63 -11.78
C ASP A 229 -10.43 -8.53 -12.74
N GLY A 230 -11.40 -7.92 -13.44
CA GLY A 230 -12.27 -8.58 -14.41
C GLY A 230 -13.67 -8.94 -13.90
N TRP A 231 -13.97 -8.75 -12.61
CA TRP A 231 -15.33 -8.92 -12.11
C TRP A 231 -16.28 -7.84 -12.65
N SER A 232 -15.81 -6.59 -12.82
CA SER A 232 -16.59 -5.48 -13.38
C SER A 232 -16.58 -5.50 -14.91
N LYS A 233 -17.62 -4.97 -15.51
CA LYS A 233 -17.73 -4.82 -16.96
C LYS A 233 -16.71 -3.82 -17.51
N ASP A 234 -16.47 -2.75 -16.79
CA ASP A 234 -15.45 -1.75 -17.06
C ASP A 234 -14.67 -1.47 -15.79
N LYS A 235 -13.37 -1.82 -15.76
CA LYS A 235 -12.52 -1.61 -14.59
C LYS A 235 -12.25 -0.15 -14.27
N THR A 236 -12.50 0.75 -15.22
CA THR A 236 -12.40 2.21 -15.01
C THR A 236 -13.71 2.83 -14.53
N ASP A 237 -14.83 2.05 -14.53
CA ASP A 237 -16.13 2.45 -13.99
C ASP A 237 -16.72 1.34 -13.12
N LEU A 238 -16.47 1.44 -11.82
CA LEU A 238 -16.95 0.46 -10.83
C LEU A 238 -18.48 0.38 -10.74
N MET A 239 -19.20 1.36 -11.26
CA MET A 239 -20.67 1.34 -11.32
C MET A 239 -21.22 0.64 -12.57
N SER A 240 -20.37 0.16 -13.47
CA SER A 240 -20.75 -0.55 -14.69
C SER A 240 -21.39 -1.94 -14.43
N GLY A 241 -21.30 -2.45 -13.19
CA GLY A 241 -21.83 -3.77 -12.80
C GLY A 241 -20.91 -4.92 -13.15
N GLY A 242 -21.41 -6.17 -13.00
CA GLY A 242 -20.65 -7.38 -13.30
C GLY A 242 -20.37 -7.55 -14.80
N SER A 243 -19.26 -8.24 -15.11
CA SER A 243 -18.89 -8.57 -16.50
C SER A 243 -19.95 -9.50 -17.16
N ASP A 244 -19.94 -9.59 -18.49
CA ASP A 244 -21.01 -10.26 -19.26
C ASP A 244 -21.26 -11.74 -18.87
N ARG A 245 -20.27 -12.44 -18.32
CA ARG A 245 -20.39 -13.85 -17.87
C ARG A 245 -20.60 -13.96 -16.36
N LEU A 246 -20.71 -12.84 -15.63
CA LEU A 246 -20.78 -12.78 -14.17
C LEU A 246 -22.06 -12.08 -13.71
N ASP A 247 -22.99 -12.86 -13.17
CA ASP A 247 -24.11 -12.33 -12.39
C ASP A 247 -23.63 -12.01 -10.99
N LEU A 248 -23.19 -10.75 -10.76
CA LEU A 248 -22.63 -10.33 -9.50
C LEU A 248 -23.67 -10.40 -8.34
N GLU A 249 -24.92 -10.04 -8.61
CA GLU A 249 -25.97 -10.10 -7.57
C GLU A 249 -26.21 -11.53 -7.13
N GLU A 250 -26.25 -12.48 -8.06
CA GLU A 250 -26.36 -13.90 -7.76
C GLU A 250 -25.16 -14.42 -6.94
N VAL A 251 -23.93 -14.00 -7.28
CA VAL A 251 -22.72 -14.37 -6.53
C VAL A 251 -22.78 -13.82 -5.11
N LEU A 252 -23.13 -12.54 -4.93
CA LEU A 252 -23.26 -11.91 -3.61
C LEU A 252 -24.34 -12.57 -2.76
N ARG A 253 -25.50 -12.89 -3.35
CA ARG A 253 -26.57 -13.61 -2.68
C ARG A 253 -26.09 -14.99 -2.21
N TYR A 254 -25.43 -15.74 -3.10
CA TYR A 254 -24.91 -17.07 -2.80
C TYR A 254 -23.83 -17.04 -1.71
N ALA A 255 -22.92 -16.09 -1.77
CA ALA A 255 -21.87 -15.90 -0.76
C ALA A 255 -22.49 -15.63 0.64
N LYS A 256 -23.51 -14.78 0.69
CA LYS A 256 -24.26 -14.51 1.93
C LYS A 256 -24.93 -15.76 2.50
N GLU A 257 -25.52 -16.63 1.66
CA GLU A 257 -26.11 -17.90 2.10
C GLU A 257 -25.07 -18.88 2.69
N LYS A 258 -23.83 -18.77 2.24
CA LYS A 258 -22.69 -19.60 2.67
C LYS A 258 -21.87 -18.97 3.80
N ASP A 259 -22.22 -17.79 4.29
CA ASP A 259 -21.49 -17.00 5.28
C ASP A 259 -20.04 -16.69 4.84
N VAL A 260 -19.85 -16.41 3.55
CA VAL A 260 -18.58 -15.97 2.97
C VAL A 260 -18.71 -14.52 2.54
N GLY A 261 -17.81 -13.65 3.03
CA GLY A 261 -17.76 -12.24 2.65
C GLY A 261 -17.10 -12.04 1.30
N ILE A 262 -17.62 -11.14 0.47
CA ILE A 262 -17.00 -10.80 -0.81
C ILE A 262 -16.25 -9.47 -0.66
N ILE A 263 -15.00 -9.45 -1.13
CA ILE A 263 -14.15 -8.27 -1.28
C ILE A 263 -13.94 -8.07 -2.78
N LEU A 264 -14.25 -6.90 -3.30
CA LEU A 264 -14.11 -6.58 -4.73
C LEU A 264 -12.81 -5.84 -5.00
N TRP A 265 -12.14 -6.18 -6.08
CA TRP A 265 -10.99 -5.43 -6.55
C TRP A 265 -11.42 -4.09 -7.18
N ALA A 266 -10.60 -3.07 -7.01
CA ALA A 266 -10.79 -1.76 -7.60
C ALA A 266 -9.44 -1.11 -7.90
N GLY A 267 -9.24 -0.61 -9.11
CA GLY A 267 -8.11 0.26 -9.39
C GLY A 267 -8.26 1.59 -8.65
N TYR A 268 -7.14 2.12 -8.16
CA TYR A 268 -7.09 3.35 -7.35
C TYR A 268 -7.92 4.49 -7.96
N ARG A 269 -7.71 4.77 -9.25
CA ARG A 269 -8.34 5.93 -9.89
C ARG A 269 -9.86 5.82 -9.98
N ALA A 270 -10.36 4.63 -10.31
CA ALA A 270 -11.79 4.37 -10.38
C ALA A 270 -12.45 4.47 -9.01
N PHE A 271 -11.77 3.94 -7.96
CA PHE A 271 -12.25 4.02 -6.59
C PHE A 271 -12.26 5.47 -6.05
N ASP A 272 -11.18 6.23 -6.27
CA ASP A 272 -11.04 7.62 -5.80
C ASP A 272 -12.10 8.56 -6.41
N ARG A 273 -12.36 8.40 -7.70
CA ARG A 273 -13.29 9.26 -8.44
C ARG A 273 -14.72 9.19 -7.88
N ASP A 274 -15.21 7.97 -7.63
CA ASP A 274 -16.61 7.74 -7.27
C ASP A 274 -16.77 7.11 -5.86
N MET A 275 -15.79 7.30 -5.00
CA MET A 275 -15.58 6.62 -3.71
C MET A 275 -16.85 6.54 -2.84
N GLU A 276 -17.55 7.65 -2.64
CA GLU A 276 -18.73 7.71 -1.77
C GLU A 276 -19.89 6.90 -2.38
N GLU A 277 -20.10 6.99 -3.68
CA GLU A 277 -21.16 6.27 -4.37
C GLU A 277 -20.87 4.77 -4.44
N VAL A 278 -19.64 4.40 -4.79
CA VAL A 278 -19.17 3.01 -4.83
C VAL A 278 -19.32 2.35 -3.47
N CYS A 279 -18.82 2.97 -2.39
CA CYS A 279 -18.95 2.43 -1.05
C CYS A 279 -20.41 2.25 -0.63
N ARG A 280 -21.25 3.25 -0.88
CA ARG A 280 -22.67 3.20 -0.55
C ARG A 280 -23.40 2.09 -1.31
N HIS A 281 -23.17 1.99 -2.62
CA HIS A 281 -23.83 1.02 -3.49
C HIS A 281 -23.48 -0.41 -3.13
N TYR A 282 -22.19 -0.73 -3.08
CA TYR A 282 -21.72 -2.11 -2.85
C TYR A 282 -21.93 -2.57 -1.41
N SER A 283 -21.89 -1.67 -0.43
CA SER A 283 -22.30 -2.01 0.94
C SER A 283 -23.77 -2.40 1.00
N ALA A 284 -24.65 -1.70 0.29
CA ALA A 284 -26.07 -2.04 0.22
C ALA A 284 -26.33 -3.40 -0.45
N LEU A 285 -25.49 -3.82 -1.40
CA LEU A 285 -25.53 -5.15 -2.01
C LEU A 285 -24.93 -6.25 -1.11
N GLY A 286 -24.26 -5.89 -0.02
CA GLY A 286 -23.70 -6.84 0.95
C GLY A 286 -22.21 -7.17 0.77
N VAL A 287 -21.51 -6.46 -0.10
CA VAL A 287 -20.04 -6.51 -0.22
C VAL A 287 -19.40 -6.15 1.13
N LYS A 288 -18.29 -6.79 1.46
CA LYS A 288 -17.60 -6.63 2.74
C LYS A 288 -16.38 -5.70 2.68
N GLY A 289 -15.88 -5.41 1.50
CA GLY A 289 -14.72 -4.53 1.35
C GLY A 289 -14.24 -4.40 -0.08
N PHE A 290 -13.16 -3.64 -0.22
CA PHE A 290 -12.44 -3.47 -1.47
C PHE A 290 -10.94 -3.75 -1.30
N LYS A 291 -10.36 -4.48 -2.27
CA LYS A 291 -8.94 -4.47 -2.57
C LYS A 291 -8.72 -3.30 -3.53
N VAL A 292 -8.06 -2.24 -3.05
CA VAL A 292 -7.77 -1.04 -3.86
C VAL A 292 -6.31 -1.04 -4.27
N ASP A 293 -6.06 -1.00 -5.56
CA ASP A 293 -4.77 -1.33 -6.16
C ASP A 293 -4.20 -0.21 -7.02
N PHE A 294 -2.86 -0.26 -7.24
CA PHE A 294 -2.12 0.59 -8.18
C PHE A 294 -1.98 2.06 -7.78
N MET A 295 -1.85 2.38 -6.49
CA MET A 295 -1.47 3.72 -6.06
C MET A 295 -0.06 4.09 -6.54
N ASP A 296 0.91 3.20 -6.36
CA ASP A 296 2.31 3.26 -6.81
C ASP A 296 3.04 4.57 -6.48
N ARG A 297 2.62 5.28 -5.46
CA ARG A 297 3.13 6.57 -5.01
C ARG A 297 2.96 6.73 -3.51
N ASP A 298 3.72 7.65 -2.91
CA ASP A 298 3.62 8.00 -1.49
C ASP A 298 3.73 9.52 -1.24
N ASP A 299 3.44 10.34 -2.27
CA ASP A 299 3.31 11.78 -2.09
C ASP A 299 2.10 12.16 -1.22
N GLN A 300 2.00 13.44 -0.88
CA GLN A 300 0.93 13.91 -0.01
C GLN A 300 -0.47 13.53 -0.50
N GLN A 301 -0.74 13.58 -1.81
CA GLN A 301 -2.08 13.29 -2.34
C GLN A 301 -2.48 11.84 -2.09
N ILE A 302 -1.54 10.90 -2.23
CA ILE A 302 -1.79 9.49 -1.94
C ILE A 302 -1.94 9.26 -0.42
N ALA A 303 -1.09 9.87 0.41
CA ALA A 303 -1.26 9.78 1.85
C ALA A 303 -2.64 10.29 2.31
N GLU A 304 -3.12 11.40 1.76
CA GLU A 304 -4.47 11.92 2.00
C GLU A 304 -5.57 10.99 1.49
N PHE A 305 -5.38 10.41 0.28
CA PHE A 305 -6.33 9.46 -0.28
C PHE A 305 -6.54 8.25 0.63
N LEU A 306 -5.48 7.63 1.16
CA LEU A 306 -5.60 6.45 2.02
C LEU A 306 -6.46 6.72 3.26
N TYR A 307 -6.26 7.86 3.92
CA TYR A 307 -7.06 8.24 5.09
C TYR A 307 -8.51 8.58 4.72
N ARG A 308 -8.72 9.25 3.59
CA ARG A 308 -10.07 9.57 3.08
C ARG A 308 -10.82 8.29 2.68
N GLY A 309 -10.14 7.38 1.96
CA GLY A 309 -10.69 6.08 1.59
C GLY A 309 -11.08 5.24 2.81
N ALA A 310 -10.18 5.16 3.80
CA ALA A 310 -10.44 4.44 5.05
C ALA A 310 -11.66 5.00 5.81
N ALA A 311 -11.75 6.32 5.93
CA ALA A 311 -12.88 6.98 6.57
C ALA A 311 -14.20 6.73 5.83
N THR A 312 -14.19 6.87 4.49
CA THR A 312 -15.38 6.66 3.66
C THR A 312 -15.83 5.21 3.70
N ALA A 313 -14.92 4.25 3.54
CA ALA A 313 -15.25 2.83 3.62
C ALA A 313 -15.82 2.47 5.00
N ALA A 314 -15.23 2.98 6.09
CA ALA A 314 -15.72 2.76 7.46
C ALA A 314 -17.15 3.26 7.66
N LYS A 315 -17.51 4.41 7.10
CA LYS A 315 -18.88 4.96 7.14
C LYS A 315 -19.92 3.96 6.62
N TYR A 316 -19.54 3.10 5.68
CA TYR A 316 -20.39 2.09 5.07
C TYR A 316 -20.12 0.67 5.56
N GLY A 317 -19.32 0.49 6.61
CA GLY A 317 -19.00 -0.83 7.18
C GLY A 317 -18.18 -1.70 6.23
N LEU A 318 -17.27 -1.12 5.45
CA LEU A 318 -16.44 -1.80 4.46
C LEU A 318 -14.99 -1.89 4.93
N LEU A 319 -14.39 -3.07 4.71
CA LEU A 319 -12.97 -3.33 4.88
C LEU A 319 -12.18 -2.79 3.68
N LEU A 320 -10.92 -2.47 3.89
CA LEU A 320 -9.99 -2.12 2.83
C LEU A 320 -8.71 -2.96 2.92
N ASP A 321 -8.27 -3.39 1.75
CA ASP A 321 -6.99 -4.01 1.47
C ASP A 321 -6.29 -3.14 0.43
N TYR A 322 -5.14 -2.53 0.77
CA TYR A 322 -4.42 -1.63 -0.12
C TYR A 322 -3.23 -2.32 -0.76
N HIS A 323 -3.17 -2.30 -2.10
CA HIS A 323 -2.11 -2.87 -2.92
C HIS A 323 -1.38 -1.79 -3.74
N GLY A 324 -0.14 -2.07 -4.18
CA GLY A 324 0.69 -1.06 -4.84
C GLY A 324 0.93 0.18 -3.97
N ILE A 325 1.30 -0.02 -2.71
CA ILE A 325 1.35 1.03 -1.68
C ILE A 325 2.56 0.86 -0.76
N TYR A 326 2.99 1.95 -0.15
CA TYR A 326 4.09 1.96 0.81
C TYR A 326 3.76 1.18 2.11
N LYS A 327 4.82 0.84 2.87
CA LYS A 327 4.72 0.15 4.16
C LYS A 327 3.64 0.73 5.07
N PRO A 328 3.01 -0.08 5.95
CA PRO A 328 2.09 0.41 6.96
C PRO A 328 2.76 1.46 7.87
N ALA A 329 2.19 2.66 7.91
CA ALA A 329 2.68 3.78 8.71
C ALA A 329 1.70 4.19 9.83
N GLY A 330 0.84 3.26 10.28
CA GLY A 330 -0.08 3.44 11.40
C GLY A 330 -1.53 3.75 11.03
N LEU A 331 -1.88 3.81 9.74
CA LEU A 331 -3.25 4.03 9.29
C LEU A 331 -4.23 3.02 9.91
N GLN A 332 -3.86 1.75 9.99
CA GLN A 332 -4.69 0.67 10.54
C GLN A 332 -4.99 0.80 12.04
N ARG A 333 -4.24 1.63 12.78
CA ARG A 333 -4.62 2.00 14.15
C ARG A 333 -5.71 3.07 14.15
N THR A 334 -5.59 4.05 13.25
CA THR A 334 -6.53 5.17 13.15
C THR A 334 -7.84 4.73 12.51
N TYR A 335 -7.74 3.84 11.51
CA TYR A 335 -8.86 3.23 10.80
C TYR A 335 -8.68 1.71 10.73
N PRO A 336 -9.12 0.96 11.76
CA PRO A 336 -8.95 -0.50 11.84
C PRO A 336 -9.67 -1.30 10.73
N ASN A 337 -10.51 -0.67 9.93
CA ASN A 337 -11.11 -1.27 8.73
C ASN A 337 -10.12 -1.41 7.57
N VAL A 338 -8.94 -0.80 7.64
CA VAL A 338 -7.82 -1.12 6.74
C VAL A 338 -7.10 -2.34 7.31
N VAL A 339 -7.36 -3.49 6.72
CA VAL A 339 -6.96 -4.80 7.28
C VAL A 339 -5.67 -5.34 6.70
N ASN A 340 -5.26 -4.85 5.52
CA ASN A 340 -4.04 -5.32 4.86
C ASN A 340 -3.38 -4.23 4.01
N PHE A 341 -2.06 -4.41 3.80
CA PHE A 341 -1.20 -3.63 2.91
C PHE A 341 -0.28 -4.59 2.16
N GLU A 342 -0.12 -4.43 0.85
CA GLU A 342 0.81 -5.25 0.11
C GLU A 342 2.25 -4.76 0.23
N GLY A 343 2.60 -3.55 0.00
CA GLY A 343 3.92 -2.89 0.15
C GLY A 343 5.14 -3.77 0.47
N VAL A 344 5.26 -4.94 -0.16
CA VAL A 344 6.23 -6.00 0.11
C VAL A 344 6.43 -6.88 -1.14
N HIS A 345 7.65 -7.40 -1.35
CA HIS A 345 7.90 -8.44 -2.34
C HIS A 345 7.25 -9.76 -1.87
N GLY A 346 5.98 -9.94 -2.19
CA GLY A 346 5.18 -11.07 -1.74
C GLY A 346 5.33 -12.31 -2.62
N LEU A 347 4.76 -13.45 -2.17
CA LEU A 347 4.76 -14.71 -2.93
C LEU A 347 4.09 -14.60 -4.31
N GLU A 348 3.28 -13.57 -4.55
CA GLU A 348 2.70 -13.28 -5.86
C GLU A 348 3.77 -13.12 -6.95
N GLN A 349 4.94 -12.60 -6.61
CA GLN A 349 6.06 -12.42 -7.52
C GLN A 349 6.54 -13.75 -8.14
N MET A 350 6.27 -14.89 -7.50
CA MET A 350 6.55 -16.21 -8.05
C MET A 350 5.70 -16.59 -9.27
N LYS A 351 4.67 -15.80 -9.60
CA LYS A 351 3.90 -16.00 -10.84
C LYS A 351 4.72 -15.69 -12.09
N TRP A 352 5.73 -14.82 -11.98
CA TRP A 352 6.54 -14.33 -13.11
C TRP A 352 8.04 -14.24 -12.86
N SER A 353 8.50 -14.62 -11.68
CA SER A 353 9.92 -14.66 -11.32
C SER A 353 10.24 -15.94 -10.56
N GLU A 354 11.45 -16.48 -10.75
CA GLU A 354 12.00 -17.57 -9.95
C GLU A 354 12.76 -17.05 -8.71
N GLU A 355 12.83 -15.73 -8.52
CA GLU A 355 13.48 -15.14 -7.36
C GLU A 355 12.68 -15.44 -6.10
N SER A 356 13.37 -16.00 -5.13
CA SER A 356 12.80 -16.35 -3.83
C SER A 356 12.51 -15.10 -2.99
N VAL A 357 11.52 -15.19 -2.12
CA VAL A 357 11.20 -14.20 -1.07
C VAL A 357 11.85 -14.57 0.27
N ASP A 358 12.97 -15.27 0.25
CA ASP A 358 13.69 -15.76 1.43
C ASP A 358 14.14 -14.64 2.41
#